data_f4c9dbeb2c0b54cf77513f8008521c9a
#
_entry.id   f4c9dbeb2c0b54cf77513f8008521c9a
#
_cell.length_a   1.000
_cell.length_b   1.000
_cell.length_c   1.000
_cell.angle_alpha   90.00
_cell.angle_beta   90.00
_cell.angle_gamma   90.00
#
_symmetry.space_group_name_H-M   'P 1'
#
loop_
_entity.id
_entity.type
_entity.pdbx_description
1 polymer ?
#
loop_
_entity_poly.entity_id
_entity_poly.type
_entity_poly.pdbx_seq_one_letter_code
_entity_poly.pdbx_strand_id
1 'polypeptide(L)'
;MKRTNIVWTALFIAIFVGTGPLPAKDSAPKDLWDRVEHHNADSSGVKIHYVALGKGPLIVMIHGFPDFWYTWRKQMDALSAHYRVVAVDQRGYDLSDRPAGIEQYAMPLLVDDIGAVIKAEGRSSAVIVGHDWGGAVAWTLAMTHPEWTQALIILNLPHPSGIQREIKNNPQQRMNSEYAFNFQKPGAEKNLTAEKLAGWVKDDAARVHYIEAFKRSDFEAMLNYYRANYPRPDQDSAALAPAPLPKVTVAVLEFHGLGDQALLPGALNGTWDLVEKDFTLVTIPGAGHFVQQDASDLVTATMTDWLARRIH
;
A
#
# COMPACT_ATOMS: atom_id res chain seq x y z
N MET A 1 -16.48 13.41 -95.74
CA MET A 1 -16.65 13.05 -94.35
C MET A 1 -15.60 12.00 -94.02
N LYS A 2 -14.52 12.42 -93.32
CA LYS A 2 -13.42 11.53 -92.87
C LYS A 2 -13.69 11.18 -91.43
N ARG A 3 -13.83 9.90 -91.13
CA ARG A 3 -13.93 9.38 -89.74
C ARG A 3 -12.53 9.11 -89.21
N THR A 4 -12.15 9.76 -88.13
CA THR A 4 -10.90 9.57 -87.45
C THR A 4 -11.11 8.52 -86.33
N ASN A 5 -10.42 7.39 -86.38
CA ASN A 5 -10.43 6.37 -85.33
C ASN A 5 -9.40 6.75 -84.27
N ILE A 6 -9.86 6.95 -83.03
CA ILE A 6 -9.01 7.15 -81.84
C ILE A 6 -8.79 5.79 -81.21
N VAL A 7 -7.51 5.34 -81.17
CA VAL A 7 -7.08 4.12 -80.50
C VAL A 7 -6.70 4.50 -79.06
N TRP A 8 -7.40 3.97 -78.09
CA TRP A 8 -7.05 4.10 -76.67
C TRP A 8 -6.07 3.01 -76.27
N THR A 9 -4.82 3.37 -75.93
CA THR A 9 -3.83 2.47 -75.35
C THR A 9 -4.01 2.47 -73.84
N ALA A 10 -4.46 1.35 -73.26
CA ALA A 10 -4.59 1.22 -71.82
C ALA A 10 -3.21 0.90 -71.24
N LEU A 11 -2.70 1.76 -70.38
CA LEU A 11 -1.46 1.56 -69.63
C LEU A 11 -1.80 0.83 -68.32
N PHE A 12 -1.42 -0.45 -68.22
CA PHE A 12 -1.53 -1.20 -66.97
C PHE A 12 -0.33 -0.88 -66.07
N ILE A 13 -0.58 -0.13 -64.97
CA ILE A 13 0.38 0.07 -63.92
C ILE A 13 0.20 -1.10 -62.94
N ALA A 14 1.17 -2.02 -62.87
CA ALA A 14 1.24 -3.07 -61.88
C ALA A 14 1.73 -2.44 -60.56
N ILE A 15 0.85 -2.29 -59.57
CA ILE A 15 1.23 -1.89 -58.22
C ILE A 15 1.75 -3.14 -57.51
N PHE A 16 3.08 -3.23 -57.33
CA PHE A 16 3.69 -4.21 -56.46
C PHE A 16 3.44 -3.77 -55.00
N VAL A 17 2.44 -4.37 -54.35
CA VAL A 17 2.25 -4.26 -52.89
C VAL A 17 3.28 -5.18 -52.24
N GLY A 18 4.39 -4.62 -51.80
CA GLY A 18 5.38 -5.34 -51.02
C GLY A 18 4.76 -5.75 -49.67
N THR A 19 4.57 -7.06 -49.48
CA THR A 19 4.25 -7.64 -48.18
C THR A 19 5.50 -7.62 -47.30
N GLY A 20 5.80 -6.48 -46.69
CA GLY A 20 6.74 -6.43 -45.59
C GLY A 20 6.21 -7.28 -44.43
N PRO A 21 7.08 -7.87 -43.58
CA PRO A 21 6.63 -8.60 -42.42
C PRO A 21 5.78 -7.67 -41.56
N LEU A 22 4.58 -8.14 -41.18
CA LEU A 22 3.74 -7.46 -40.18
C LEU A 22 4.59 -7.20 -38.95
N PRO A 23 4.52 -6.00 -38.34
CA PRO A 23 5.19 -5.76 -37.08
C PRO A 23 4.73 -6.82 -36.08
N ALA A 24 5.71 -7.44 -35.40
CA ALA A 24 5.44 -8.40 -34.36
C ALA A 24 4.39 -7.80 -33.41
N LYS A 25 3.31 -8.56 -33.15
CA LYS A 25 2.31 -8.19 -32.16
C LYS A 25 3.06 -7.85 -30.87
N ASP A 26 3.02 -6.59 -30.44
CA ASP A 26 3.53 -6.21 -29.12
C ASP A 26 2.95 -7.21 -28.11
N SER A 27 3.82 -7.97 -27.47
CA SER A 27 3.41 -8.85 -26.39
C SER A 27 2.70 -7.99 -25.35
N ALA A 28 1.53 -8.44 -24.89
CA ALA A 28 0.83 -7.77 -23.80
C ALA A 28 1.84 -7.42 -22.69
N PRO A 29 1.75 -6.22 -22.10
CA PRO A 29 2.69 -5.84 -21.05
C PRO A 29 2.70 -6.94 -20.00
N LYS A 30 3.90 -7.41 -19.63
CA LYS A 30 4.07 -8.42 -18.58
C LYS A 30 3.44 -7.91 -17.29
N ASP A 31 2.76 -8.79 -16.56
CA ASP A 31 2.25 -8.45 -15.22
C ASP A 31 3.38 -7.85 -14.36
N LEU A 32 3.04 -6.95 -13.46
CA LEU A 32 4.00 -6.36 -12.54
C LEU A 32 4.71 -7.45 -11.74
N TRP A 33 4.02 -8.53 -11.42
CA TRP A 33 4.56 -9.70 -10.72
C TRP A 33 5.86 -10.23 -11.35
N ASP A 34 5.92 -10.27 -12.68
CA ASP A 34 7.08 -10.77 -13.43
C ASP A 34 8.16 -9.70 -13.69
N ARG A 35 7.92 -8.46 -13.26
CA ARG A 35 8.79 -7.32 -13.59
C ARG A 35 9.56 -6.78 -12.41
N VAL A 36 9.13 -7.07 -11.19
CA VAL A 36 9.75 -6.57 -9.98
C VAL A 36 11.05 -7.30 -9.65
N GLU A 37 11.95 -6.59 -9.01
CA GLU A 37 13.17 -7.13 -8.42
C GLU A 37 12.86 -7.55 -6.98
N HIS A 38 13.29 -8.75 -6.57
CA HIS A 38 13.11 -9.25 -5.21
C HIS A 38 14.37 -9.04 -4.39
N HIS A 39 14.22 -8.45 -3.21
CA HIS A 39 15.30 -8.10 -2.30
C HIS A 39 14.97 -8.50 -0.85
N ASN A 40 15.98 -8.43 0.01
CA ASN A 40 15.84 -8.61 1.44
C ASN A 40 16.67 -7.56 2.19
N ALA A 41 16.10 -7.01 3.25
CA ALA A 41 16.81 -6.20 4.23
C ALA A 41 16.98 -6.98 5.52
N ASP A 42 18.10 -6.78 6.21
CA ASP A 42 18.32 -7.33 7.56
C ASP A 42 17.91 -6.28 8.61
N SER A 43 16.86 -6.58 9.36
CA SER A 43 16.39 -5.80 10.48
C SER A 43 16.75 -6.51 11.77
N SER A 44 17.99 -6.29 12.24
CA SER A 44 18.51 -6.89 13.49
C SER A 44 18.34 -8.41 13.55
N GLY A 45 18.66 -9.10 12.44
CA GLY A 45 18.56 -10.55 12.32
C GLY A 45 17.21 -11.06 11.83
N VAL A 46 16.23 -10.17 11.59
CA VAL A 46 14.96 -10.49 10.94
C VAL A 46 15.04 -10.09 9.47
N LYS A 47 14.86 -11.05 8.59
CA LYS A 47 14.87 -10.81 7.14
C LYS A 47 13.54 -10.22 6.70
N ILE A 48 13.56 -9.02 6.16
CA ILE A 48 12.41 -8.33 5.58
C ILE A 48 12.50 -8.41 4.06
N HIS A 49 11.59 -9.15 3.46
CA HIS A 49 11.46 -9.22 2.00
C HIS A 49 10.79 -7.94 1.46
N TYR A 50 11.26 -7.49 0.32
CA TYR A 50 10.61 -6.42 -0.43
C TYR A 50 10.82 -6.58 -1.91
N VAL A 51 9.92 -6.01 -2.69
CA VAL A 51 10.08 -5.90 -4.13
C VAL A 51 10.37 -4.46 -4.52
N ALA A 52 11.05 -4.28 -5.64
CA ALA A 52 11.43 -2.96 -6.11
C ALA A 52 11.29 -2.82 -7.62
N LEU A 53 11.00 -1.61 -8.09
CA LEU A 53 10.88 -1.28 -9.50
C LEU A 53 11.24 0.20 -9.73
N GLY A 54 11.79 0.51 -10.92
CA GLY A 54 12.09 1.89 -11.32
C GLY A 54 13.39 2.43 -10.74
N LYS A 55 13.63 3.72 -10.97
CA LYS A 55 14.81 4.47 -10.52
C LYS A 55 14.41 5.91 -10.16
N GLY A 56 15.15 6.53 -9.25
CA GLY A 56 14.89 7.92 -8.83
C GLY A 56 14.81 8.08 -7.32
N PRO A 57 14.06 9.08 -6.81
CA PRO A 57 13.76 9.20 -5.38
C PRO A 57 13.04 7.96 -4.85
N LEU A 58 13.34 7.58 -3.60
CA LEU A 58 12.81 6.36 -3.01
C LEU A 58 11.39 6.57 -2.46
N ILE A 59 10.50 5.65 -2.80
CA ILE A 59 9.18 5.49 -2.18
C ILE A 59 9.12 4.10 -1.54
N VAL A 60 8.77 4.00 -0.26
CA VAL A 60 8.55 2.74 0.45
C VAL A 60 7.07 2.60 0.78
N MET A 61 6.44 1.52 0.29
CA MET A 61 5.02 1.22 0.44
C MET A 61 4.84 0.05 1.41
N ILE A 62 3.99 0.25 2.42
CA ILE A 62 3.77 -0.66 3.54
C ILE A 62 2.31 -1.08 3.54
N HIS A 63 2.04 -2.37 3.34
CA HIS A 63 0.69 -2.94 3.32
C HIS A 63 0.11 -3.12 4.73
N GLY A 64 -1.16 -3.46 4.83
CA GLY A 64 -1.86 -3.77 6.08
C GLY A 64 -2.28 -5.24 6.20
N PHE A 65 -3.38 -5.48 6.93
CA PHE A 65 -3.98 -6.79 7.14
C PHE A 65 -5.36 -6.88 6.47
N PRO A 66 -5.72 -7.99 5.83
CA PRO A 66 -4.83 -9.05 5.36
C PRO A 66 -4.35 -8.70 3.94
N ASP A 67 -3.09 -8.38 3.80
CA ASP A 67 -2.53 -7.90 2.53
C ASP A 67 -1.05 -8.32 2.38
N PHE A 68 -0.39 -7.97 1.27
CA PHE A 68 1.03 -8.14 1.03
C PHE A 68 1.50 -7.16 -0.05
N TRP A 69 2.77 -7.16 -0.42
CA TRP A 69 3.36 -6.18 -1.34
C TRP A 69 2.56 -5.93 -2.62
N TYR A 70 1.86 -6.94 -3.16
CA TYR A 70 1.16 -6.88 -4.44
C TYR A 70 -0.09 -5.98 -4.43
N THR A 71 -0.55 -5.55 -3.25
CA THR A 71 -1.61 -4.55 -3.12
C THR A 71 -1.27 -3.27 -3.88
N TRP A 72 0.01 -2.94 -3.95
CA TRP A 72 0.54 -1.73 -4.56
C TRP A 72 0.80 -1.83 -6.06
N ARG A 73 0.47 -2.96 -6.70
CA ARG A 73 0.84 -3.26 -8.09
C ARG A 73 0.51 -2.14 -9.09
N LYS A 74 -0.65 -1.48 -8.93
CA LYS A 74 -1.07 -0.40 -9.84
C LYS A 74 -0.31 0.90 -9.57
N GLN A 75 -0.09 1.25 -8.31
CA GLN A 75 0.68 2.41 -7.90
C GLN A 75 2.17 2.24 -8.26
N MET A 76 2.74 1.06 -8.00
CA MET A 76 4.11 0.74 -8.38
C MET A 76 4.34 0.87 -9.88
N ASP A 77 3.44 0.31 -10.70
CA ASP A 77 3.56 0.35 -12.15
C ASP A 77 3.64 1.80 -12.67
N ALA A 78 2.72 2.65 -12.22
CA ALA A 78 2.67 4.04 -12.63
C ALA A 78 3.85 4.88 -12.11
N LEU A 79 4.17 4.74 -10.82
CA LEU A 79 5.19 5.58 -10.17
C LEU A 79 6.62 5.18 -10.53
N SER A 80 6.86 3.93 -10.95
CA SER A 80 8.18 3.42 -11.33
C SER A 80 8.81 4.13 -12.53
N ALA A 81 8.02 4.87 -13.30
CA ALA A 81 8.53 5.70 -14.40
C ALA A 81 9.45 6.84 -13.92
N HIS A 82 9.27 7.31 -12.68
CA HIS A 82 9.98 8.48 -12.13
C HIS A 82 10.60 8.24 -10.76
N TYR A 83 10.26 7.15 -10.08
CA TYR A 83 10.68 6.85 -8.73
C TYR A 83 11.25 5.43 -8.61
N ARG A 84 12.14 5.23 -7.66
CA ARG A 84 12.45 3.89 -7.15
C ARG A 84 11.35 3.51 -6.17
N VAL A 85 10.45 2.64 -6.58
CA VAL A 85 9.30 2.23 -5.78
C VAL A 85 9.58 0.87 -5.17
N VAL A 86 9.47 0.80 -3.85
CA VAL A 86 9.67 -0.39 -3.04
C VAL A 86 8.36 -0.73 -2.34
N ALA A 87 7.95 -1.99 -2.36
CA ALA A 87 6.83 -2.49 -1.56
C ALA A 87 7.30 -3.66 -0.69
N VAL A 88 7.09 -3.55 0.62
CA VAL A 88 7.57 -4.53 1.60
C VAL A 88 6.53 -5.61 1.85
N ASP A 89 6.98 -6.82 2.18
CA ASP A 89 6.20 -7.75 3.00
C ASP A 89 6.58 -7.51 4.45
N GLN A 90 5.63 -7.10 5.26
CA GLN A 90 5.89 -6.89 6.69
C GLN A 90 6.30 -8.21 7.37
N ARG A 91 7.02 -8.16 8.51
CA ARG A 91 7.35 -9.40 9.26
C ARG A 91 6.10 -10.24 9.52
N GLY A 92 6.19 -11.55 9.39
CA GLY A 92 5.05 -12.46 9.51
C GLY A 92 4.29 -12.71 8.21
N TYR A 93 4.53 -11.93 7.16
CA TYR A 93 3.84 -12.03 5.88
C TYR A 93 4.76 -12.56 4.77
N ASP A 94 4.16 -13.34 3.87
CA ASP A 94 4.71 -13.89 2.63
C ASP A 94 6.17 -14.37 2.76
N LEU A 95 7.13 -13.66 2.18
CA LEU A 95 8.54 -14.06 2.12
C LEU A 95 9.42 -13.45 3.23
N SER A 96 8.83 -12.61 4.09
CA SER A 96 9.53 -12.10 5.28
C SER A 96 9.59 -13.12 6.41
N ASP A 97 10.57 -12.97 7.29
CA ASP A 97 10.69 -13.81 8.47
C ASP A 97 9.50 -13.62 9.44
N ARG A 98 9.28 -14.63 10.28
CA ARG A 98 8.16 -14.79 11.20
C ARG A 98 8.69 -15.05 12.59
N PRO A 99 9.32 -14.06 13.26
CA PRO A 99 9.85 -14.26 14.60
C PRO A 99 8.72 -14.63 15.57
N ALA A 100 8.99 -15.59 16.45
CA ALA A 100 8.03 -16.05 17.45
C ALA A 100 7.92 -15.04 18.60
N GLY A 101 6.72 -14.92 19.17
CA GLY A 101 6.43 -14.05 20.31
C GLY A 101 5.75 -12.74 19.91
N ILE A 102 4.80 -12.33 20.75
CA ILE A 102 3.99 -11.10 20.51
C ILE A 102 4.88 -9.86 20.52
N GLU A 103 5.86 -9.81 21.40
CA GLU A 103 6.81 -8.71 21.57
C GLU A 103 7.62 -8.41 20.30
N GLN A 104 7.80 -9.41 19.42
CA GLN A 104 8.49 -9.27 18.14
C GLN A 104 7.70 -8.41 17.12
N TYR A 105 6.45 -8.12 17.42
CA TYR A 105 5.55 -7.32 16.59
C TYR A 105 5.23 -5.94 17.21
N ALA A 106 5.99 -5.54 18.24
CA ALA A 106 5.87 -4.21 18.84
C ALA A 106 6.19 -3.10 17.81
N MET A 107 5.44 -2.01 17.86
CA MET A 107 5.52 -0.92 16.87
C MET A 107 6.95 -0.41 16.61
N PRO A 108 7.85 -0.23 17.59
CA PRO A 108 9.22 0.21 17.31
C PRO A 108 9.96 -0.74 16.38
N LEU A 109 9.79 -2.07 16.54
CA LEU A 109 10.44 -3.06 15.67
C LEU A 109 9.88 -3.04 14.24
N LEU A 110 8.58 -2.74 14.07
CA LEU A 110 7.97 -2.59 12.75
C LEU A 110 8.48 -1.32 12.05
N VAL A 111 8.74 -0.26 12.79
CA VAL A 111 9.37 0.97 12.29
C VAL A 111 10.83 0.70 11.88
N ASP A 112 11.59 -0.03 12.71
CA ASP A 112 12.97 -0.40 12.43
C ASP A 112 13.11 -1.23 11.14
N ASP A 113 12.12 -2.08 10.82
CA ASP A 113 12.07 -2.84 9.56
C ASP A 113 12.08 -1.90 8.35
N ILE A 114 11.32 -0.82 8.41
CA ILE A 114 11.28 0.15 7.32
C ILE A 114 12.58 0.94 7.23
N GLY A 115 13.18 1.29 8.37
CA GLY A 115 14.52 1.87 8.43
C GLY A 115 15.58 0.97 7.78
N ALA A 116 15.50 -0.35 8.04
CA ALA A 116 16.39 -1.34 7.42
C ALA A 116 16.22 -1.40 5.89
N VAL A 117 14.99 -1.34 5.38
CA VAL A 117 14.69 -1.30 3.94
C VAL A 117 15.23 -0.02 3.30
N ILE A 118 15.02 1.15 3.91
CA ILE A 118 15.56 2.43 3.42
C ILE A 118 17.10 2.36 3.31
N LYS A 119 17.75 1.80 4.34
CA LYS A 119 19.21 1.60 4.37
C LYS A 119 19.68 0.59 3.32
N ALA A 120 18.94 -0.51 3.11
CA ALA A 120 19.27 -1.51 2.09
C ALA A 120 19.21 -0.95 0.66
N GLU A 121 18.30 0.02 0.40
CA GLU A 121 18.25 0.78 -0.85
C GLU A 121 19.32 1.88 -0.96
N GLY A 122 20.25 1.97 0.01
CA GLY A 122 21.36 2.94 0.02
C GLY A 122 20.89 4.38 0.23
N ARG A 123 19.78 4.58 0.93
CA ARG A 123 19.17 5.89 1.18
C ARG A 123 19.16 6.20 2.69
N SER A 124 19.06 7.49 3.01
CA SER A 124 18.88 7.96 4.39
C SER A 124 17.41 8.31 4.71
N SER A 125 16.59 8.49 3.68
CA SER A 125 15.16 8.84 3.82
C SER A 125 14.38 8.45 2.57
N ALA A 126 13.05 8.37 2.70
CA ALA A 126 12.13 8.02 1.63
C ALA A 126 10.80 8.76 1.76
N VAL A 127 10.00 8.77 0.71
CA VAL A 127 8.56 8.96 0.83
C VAL A 127 7.99 7.68 1.43
N ILE A 128 7.23 7.80 2.50
CA ILE A 128 6.61 6.66 3.19
C ILE A 128 5.13 6.60 2.84
N VAL A 129 4.68 5.44 2.37
CA VAL A 129 3.29 5.18 2.01
C VAL A 129 2.79 4.02 2.86
N GLY A 130 1.64 4.17 3.52
CA GLY A 130 1.10 3.11 4.36
C GLY A 130 -0.41 2.95 4.25
N HIS A 131 -0.87 1.69 4.27
CA HIS A 131 -2.27 1.32 4.32
C HIS A 131 -2.54 0.46 5.56
N ASP A 132 -3.63 0.71 6.29
CA ASP A 132 -4.07 -0.06 7.47
C ASP A 132 -2.92 -0.21 8.50
N TRP A 133 -2.47 -1.42 8.90
CA TRP A 133 -1.30 -1.59 9.78
C TRP A 133 -0.04 -0.94 9.23
N GLY A 134 0.16 -0.98 7.90
CA GLY A 134 1.25 -0.23 7.27
C GLY A 134 1.10 1.28 7.44
N GLY A 135 -0.13 1.78 7.51
CA GLY A 135 -0.42 3.18 7.86
C GLY A 135 -0.06 3.50 9.31
N ALA A 136 -0.32 2.57 10.25
CA ALA A 136 0.08 2.73 11.65
C ALA A 136 1.61 2.82 11.80
N VAL A 137 2.34 1.96 11.08
CA VAL A 137 3.81 2.00 11.01
C VAL A 137 4.27 3.32 10.39
N ALA A 138 3.67 3.73 9.27
CA ALA A 138 4.03 4.96 8.55
C ALA A 138 3.80 6.23 9.39
N TRP A 139 2.65 6.36 10.07
CA TRP A 139 2.40 7.45 11.01
C TRP A 139 3.43 7.48 12.13
N THR A 140 3.69 6.31 12.76
CA THR A 140 4.65 6.20 13.86
C THR A 140 6.06 6.56 13.39
N LEU A 141 6.49 6.05 12.24
CA LEU A 141 7.79 6.36 11.66
C LEU A 141 7.95 7.88 11.44
N ALA A 142 6.96 8.53 10.83
CA ALA A 142 7.01 9.97 10.57
C ALA A 142 7.04 10.82 11.86
N MET A 143 6.45 10.33 12.95
CA MET A 143 6.46 11.00 14.26
C MET A 143 7.76 10.77 15.05
N THR A 144 8.35 9.55 14.94
CA THR A 144 9.50 9.16 15.79
C THR A 144 10.84 9.26 15.05
N HIS A 145 10.83 9.15 13.72
CA HIS A 145 11.99 9.23 12.85
C HIS A 145 11.75 10.17 11.67
N PRO A 146 11.47 11.47 11.92
CA PRO A 146 11.21 12.43 10.85
C PRO A 146 12.38 12.56 9.87
N GLU A 147 13.60 12.27 10.30
CA GLU A 147 14.81 12.26 9.45
C GLU A 147 14.79 11.16 8.38
N TRP A 148 14.00 10.09 8.55
CA TRP A 148 13.81 9.04 7.55
C TRP A 148 12.66 9.32 6.58
N THR A 149 11.84 10.35 6.85
CA THR A 149 10.60 10.62 6.13
C THR A 149 10.70 11.91 5.33
N GLN A 150 10.68 11.83 4.00
CA GLN A 150 10.62 13.01 3.12
C GLN A 150 9.21 13.57 3.00
N ALA A 151 8.23 12.68 2.91
CA ALA A 151 6.81 12.96 2.84
C ALA A 151 6.03 11.71 3.27
N LEU A 152 4.79 11.89 3.69
CA LEU A 152 3.93 10.80 4.18
C LEU A 152 2.66 10.69 3.35
N ILE A 153 2.32 9.47 2.91
CA ILE A 153 1.07 9.17 2.22
C ILE A 153 0.36 8.05 2.98
N ILE A 154 -0.87 8.31 3.40
CA ILE A 154 -1.66 7.36 4.19
C ILE A 154 -2.94 7.00 3.44
N LEU A 155 -3.28 5.72 3.48
CA LEU A 155 -4.50 5.18 2.89
C LEU A 155 -5.28 4.39 3.96
N ASN A 156 -6.51 4.78 4.20
CA ASN A 156 -7.45 4.14 5.14
C ASN A 156 -6.80 3.69 6.47
N LEU A 157 -6.07 4.60 7.08
CA LEU A 157 -5.79 4.63 8.51
C LEU A 157 -5.72 6.09 8.98
N PRO A 158 -6.78 6.65 9.58
CA PRO A 158 -6.71 7.94 10.23
C PRO A 158 -5.60 8.00 11.29
N HIS A 159 -5.17 9.20 11.62
CA HIS A 159 -4.13 9.40 12.64
C HIS A 159 -4.45 8.62 13.93
N PRO A 160 -3.48 7.97 14.58
CA PRO A 160 -3.71 7.14 15.77
C PRO A 160 -4.52 7.80 16.88
N SER A 161 -4.32 9.12 17.13
CA SER A 161 -5.13 9.88 18.11
C SER A 161 -6.60 9.95 17.71
N GLY A 162 -6.90 10.08 16.41
CA GLY A 162 -8.26 10.07 15.88
C GLY A 162 -8.95 8.73 16.10
N ILE A 163 -8.26 7.63 15.79
CA ILE A 163 -8.76 6.26 16.02
C ILE A 163 -9.04 6.02 17.50
N GLN A 164 -8.10 6.36 18.38
CA GLN A 164 -8.29 6.21 19.84
C GLN A 164 -9.49 7.01 20.34
N ARG A 165 -9.66 8.25 19.86
CA ARG A 165 -10.81 9.09 20.19
C ARG A 165 -12.13 8.45 19.78
N GLU A 166 -12.20 7.92 18.55
CA GLU A 166 -13.41 7.28 18.04
C GLU A 166 -13.71 5.96 18.76
N ILE A 167 -12.73 5.09 18.98
CA ILE A 167 -12.94 3.86 19.78
C ILE A 167 -13.47 4.20 21.17
N LYS A 168 -12.98 5.28 21.80
CA LYS A 168 -13.44 5.68 23.13
C LYS A 168 -14.85 6.27 23.13
N ASN A 169 -15.19 7.12 22.16
CA ASN A 169 -16.35 8.00 22.24
C ASN A 169 -17.48 7.62 21.24
N ASN A 170 -17.19 6.82 20.23
CA ASN A 170 -18.15 6.43 19.19
C ASN A 170 -18.54 4.94 19.33
N PRO A 171 -19.78 4.64 19.80
CA PRO A 171 -20.24 3.26 19.94
C PRO A 171 -20.18 2.47 18.61
N GLN A 172 -20.46 3.13 17.48
CA GLN A 172 -20.43 2.47 16.17
C GLN A 172 -18.99 2.07 15.80
N GLN A 173 -18.01 2.96 16.02
CA GLN A 173 -16.60 2.60 15.79
C GLN A 173 -16.17 1.44 16.69
N ARG A 174 -16.63 1.41 17.94
CA ARG A 174 -16.33 0.30 18.85
C ARG A 174 -16.88 -1.02 18.37
N MET A 175 -18.14 -1.03 17.88
CA MET A 175 -18.77 -2.21 17.29
C MET A 175 -17.98 -2.66 16.04
N ASN A 176 -17.64 -1.73 15.18
CA ASN A 176 -16.87 -2.00 13.96
C ASN A 176 -15.46 -2.54 14.26
N SER A 177 -14.91 -2.21 15.44
CA SER A 177 -13.60 -2.68 15.91
C SER A 177 -13.63 -4.03 16.62
N GLU A 178 -14.78 -4.69 16.76
CA GLU A 178 -14.93 -5.96 17.49
C GLU A 178 -14.04 -7.06 16.91
N TYR A 179 -13.84 -7.08 15.59
CA TYR A 179 -12.95 -8.04 14.95
C TYR A 179 -11.51 -7.93 15.49
N ALA A 180 -11.01 -6.72 15.73
CA ALA A 180 -9.67 -6.48 16.23
C ALA A 180 -9.51 -6.99 17.68
N PHE A 181 -10.55 -6.89 18.50
CA PHE A 181 -10.56 -7.49 19.83
C PHE A 181 -10.64 -9.02 19.76
N ASN A 182 -11.38 -9.56 18.80
CA ASN A 182 -11.47 -11.02 18.59
C ASN A 182 -10.11 -11.59 18.12
N PHE A 183 -9.37 -10.88 17.29
CA PHE A 183 -8.02 -11.29 16.84
C PHE A 183 -6.99 -11.34 17.96
N GLN A 184 -7.20 -10.63 19.06
CA GLN A 184 -6.31 -10.69 20.22
C GLN A 184 -6.48 -11.98 21.05
N LYS A 185 -7.59 -12.69 20.88
CA LYS A 185 -7.87 -13.91 21.66
C LYS A 185 -6.91 -15.04 21.28
N PRO A 186 -6.44 -15.82 22.25
CA PRO A 186 -5.62 -17.02 21.97
C PRO A 186 -6.36 -17.97 21.02
N GLY A 187 -5.65 -18.45 19.99
CA GLY A 187 -6.20 -19.40 19.02
C GLY A 187 -7.09 -18.79 17.93
N ALA A 188 -7.22 -17.46 17.87
CA ALA A 188 -8.01 -16.78 16.84
C ALA A 188 -7.49 -17.09 15.42
N GLU A 189 -6.19 -17.28 15.26
CA GLU A 189 -5.50 -17.66 14.01
C GLU A 189 -6.01 -18.98 13.41
N LYS A 190 -6.49 -19.92 14.24
CA LYS A 190 -7.01 -21.22 13.80
C LYS A 190 -8.29 -21.13 12.94
N ASN A 191 -8.97 -19.99 12.99
CA ASN A 191 -10.19 -19.73 12.22
C ASN A 191 -9.90 -19.08 10.85
N LEU A 192 -8.65 -18.75 10.56
CA LEU A 192 -8.21 -18.12 9.33
C LEU A 192 -7.78 -19.17 8.31
N THR A 193 -8.02 -18.91 7.05
CA THR A 193 -7.45 -19.66 5.91
C THR A 193 -7.03 -18.66 4.84
N ALA A 194 -6.09 -19.06 3.99
CA ALA A 194 -5.62 -18.20 2.89
C ALA A 194 -6.77 -17.75 1.98
N GLU A 195 -7.72 -18.65 1.69
CA GLU A 195 -8.87 -18.37 0.85
C GLU A 195 -9.83 -17.36 1.49
N LYS A 196 -10.10 -17.50 2.81
CA LYS A 196 -10.93 -16.53 3.55
C LYS A 196 -10.28 -15.15 3.58
N LEU A 197 -8.96 -15.10 3.84
CA LEU A 197 -8.21 -13.84 3.89
C LEU A 197 -8.16 -13.16 2.52
N ALA A 198 -8.11 -13.92 1.41
CA ALA A 198 -8.12 -13.39 0.04
C ALA A 198 -9.55 -13.08 -0.47
N GLY A 199 -10.59 -13.34 0.31
CA GLY A 199 -12.00 -13.23 -0.13
C GLY A 199 -12.45 -11.81 -0.52
N TRP A 200 -11.76 -10.78 -0.03
CA TRP A 200 -12.05 -9.38 -0.36
C TRP A 200 -11.48 -8.94 -1.71
N VAL A 201 -10.50 -9.67 -2.27
CA VAL A 201 -9.83 -9.33 -3.52
C VAL A 201 -10.80 -9.54 -4.68
N LYS A 202 -11.17 -8.46 -5.40
CA LYS A 202 -12.15 -8.47 -6.48
C LYS A 202 -11.58 -8.98 -7.81
N ASP A 203 -10.29 -8.80 -8.02
CA ASP A 203 -9.55 -9.20 -9.21
C ASP A 203 -9.15 -10.69 -9.08
N ASP A 204 -9.78 -11.57 -9.86
CA ASP A 204 -9.58 -13.01 -9.76
C ASP A 204 -8.14 -13.44 -10.12
N ALA A 205 -7.49 -12.75 -11.05
CA ALA A 205 -6.11 -13.03 -11.41
C ALA A 205 -5.17 -12.66 -10.24
N ALA A 206 -5.37 -11.51 -9.63
CA ALA A 206 -4.62 -11.09 -8.46
C ALA A 206 -4.88 -12.01 -7.26
N ARG A 207 -6.14 -12.46 -7.05
CA ARG A 207 -6.52 -13.31 -5.91
C ARG A 207 -5.69 -14.58 -5.79
N VAL A 208 -5.24 -15.16 -6.91
CA VAL A 208 -4.36 -16.33 -6.91
C VAL A 208 -3.04 -16.01 -6.19
N HIS A 209 -2.43 -14.87 -6.48
CA HIS A 209 -1.20 -14.42 -5.81
C HIS A 209 -1.42 -14.20 -4.31
N TYR A 210 -2.57 -13.63 -3.91
CA TYR A 210 -2.94 -13.44 -2.51
C TYR A 210 -3.06 -14.77 -1.75
N ILE A 211 -3.75 -15.75 -2.33
CA ILE A 211 -3.89 -17.08 -1.70
C ILE A 211 -2.51 -17.71 -1.50
N GLU A 212 -1.63 -17.66 -2.49
CA GLU A 212 -0.29 -18.22 -2.39
C GLU A 212 0.59 -17.45 -1.37
N ALA A 213 0.49 -16.14 -1.31
CA ALA A 213 1.20 -15.34 -0.31
C ALA A 213 0.72 -15.66 1.11
N PHE A 214 -0.59 -15.78 1.33
CA PHE A 214 -1.15 -16.13 2.65
C PHE A 214 -0.84 -17.57 3.07
N LYS A 215 -0.71 -18.52 2.14
CA LYS A 215 -0.21 -19.89 2.45
C LYS A 215 1.24 -19.88 2.94
N ARG A 216 2.04 -18.92 2.53
CA ARG A 216 3.42 -18.73 3.01
C ARG A 216 3.49 -17.88 4.28
N SER A 217 2.47 -17.10 4.60
CA SER A 217 2.39 -16.25 5.79
C SER A 217 2.11 -17.07 7.05
N ASP A 218 2.40 -16.48 8.21
CA ASP A 218 2.05 -17.04 9.52
C ASP A 218 0.88 -16.27 10.12
N PHE A 219 -0.28 -16.90 10.25
CA PHE A 219 -1.49 -16.24 10.73
C PHE A 219 -1.39 -15.82 12.19
N GLU A 220 -0.65 -16.54 13.03
CA GLU A 220 -0.38 -16.11 14.40
C GLU A 220 0.45 -14.83 14.40
N ALA A 221 1.52 -14.78 13.60
CA ALA A 221 2.35 -13.60 13.40
C ALA A 221 1.54 -12.40 12.89
N MET A 222 0.66 -12.61 11.90
CA MET A 222 -0.23 -11.57 11.38
C MET A 222 -1.16 -11.00 12.46
N LEU A 223 -1.69 -11.85 13.38
CA LEU A 223 -2.54 -11.40 14.47
C LEU A 223 -1.73 -10.78 15.65
N ASN A 224 -0.43 -11.00 15.71
CA ASN A 224 0.40 -10.38 16.75
C ASN A 224 0.53 -8.87 16.58
N TYR A 225 0.27 -8.31 15.41
CA TYR A 225 0.10 -6.85 15.23
C TYR A 225 -1.00 -6.31 16.13
N TYR A 226 -2.15 -6.99 16.17
CA TYR A 226 -3.28 -6.63 17.05
C TYR A 226 -2.96 -6.88 18.52
N ARG A 227 -2.32 -8.01 18.84
CA ARG A 227 -1.99 -8.40 20.23
C ARG A 227 -0.96 -7.48 20.87
N ALA A 228 -0.01 -6.96 20.07
CA ALA A 228 1.06 -6.10 20.54
C ALA A 228 0.66 -4.62 20.60
N ASN A 229 -0.19 -4.14 19.67
CA ASN A 229 -0.32 -2.70 19.43
C ASN A 229 -1.77 -2.18 19.47
N TYR A 230 -2.79 -3.04 19.41
CA TYR A 230 -4.17 -2.58 19.45
C TYR A 230 -4.70 -2.48 20.88
N PRO A 231 -5.56 -1.49 21.23
CA PRO A 231 -6.12 -1.39 22.56
C PRO A 231 -6.81 -2.68 23.01
N ARG A 232 -6.69 -3.01 24.30
CA ARG A 232 -7.38 -4.16 24.89
C ARG A 232 -8.74 -3.74 25.43
N PRO A 233 -9.77 -4.60 25.33
CA PRO A 233 -11.12 -4.26 25.78
C PRO A 233 -11.23 -3.98 27.29
N ASP A 234 -10.37 -4.62 28.10
CA ASP A 234 -10.31 -4.58 29.54
C ASP A 234 -9.35 -3.56 30.13
N GLN A 235 -8.55 -2.91 29.26
CA GLN A 235 -7.69 -1.82 29.69
C GLN A 235 -8.52 -0.56 29.87
N ASP A 236 -8.55 -0.07 31.13
CA ASP A 236 -9.16 1.21 31.47
C ASP A 236 -8.48 2.31 30.65
N SER A 237 -9.17 2.81 29.63
CA SER A 237 -8.66 3.81 28.70
C SER A 237 -8.28 5.14 29.39
N ALA A 238 -8.64 5.29 30.67
CA ALA A 238 -8.24 6.43 31.53
C ALA A 238 -6.81 6.28 32.06
N ALA A 239 -6.31 5.04 32.24
CA ALA A 239 -4.95 4.79 32.73
C ALA A 239 -3.88 4.95 31.63
N LEU A 240 -4.29 4.99 30.38
CA LEU A 240 -3.47 5.17 29.19
C LEU A 240 -3.83 6.51 28.51
N ALA A 241 -3.73 7.63 29.24
CA ALA A 241 -3.54 8.90 28.56
C ALA A 241 -2.09 8.87 28.01
N PRO A 242 -1.86 8.47 26.76
CA PRO A 242 -0.51 8.49 26.22
C PRO A 242 -0.01 9.93 26.30
N ALA A 243 1.29 10.09 26.53
CA ALA A 243 1.93 11.38 26.28
C ALA A 243 1.49 11.88 24.90
N PRO A 244 1.28 13.20 24.73
CA PRO A 244 0.90 13.74 23.43
C PRO A 244 1.86 13.19 22.36
N LEU A 245 1.32 12.58 21.31
CA LEU A 245 2.14 12.12 20.19
C LEU A 245 2.85 13.32 19.56
N PRO A 246 4.11 13.17 19.13
CA PRO A 246 4.80 14.21 18.37
C PRO A 246 3.99 14.59 17.12
N LYS A 247 4.07 15.86 16.71
CA LYS A 247 3.50 16.26 15.43
C LYS A 247 4.31 15.70 14.27
N VAL A 248 3.63 15.45 13.15
CA VAL A 248 4.28 15.09 11.90
C VAL A 248 4.85 16.36 11.26
N THR A 249 6.15 16.39 11.02
CA THR A 249 6.88 17.58 10.53
C THR A 249 7.08 17.60 9.01
N VAL A 250 6.49 16.64 8.28
CA VAL A 250 6.54 16.54 6.82
C VAL A 250 5.16 16.79 6.19
N ALA A 251 5.13 17.02 4.88
CA ALA A 251 3.87 17.10 4.13
C ALA A 251 3.13 15.75 4.15
N VAL A 252 1.81 15.78 4.29
CA VAL A 252 0.96 14.58 4.37
C VAL A 252 -0.12 14.60 3.30
N LEU A 253 -0.28 13.48 2.61
CA LEU A 253 -1.43 13.16 1.76
C LEU A 253 -2.18 11.98 2.39
N GLU A 254 -3.44 12.17 2.75
CA GLU A 254 -4.27 11.12 3.32
C GLU A 254 -5.46 10.82 2.42
N PHE A 255 -5.66 9.55 2.09
CA PHE A 255 -6.85 9.05 1.39
C PHE A 255 -7.73 8.28 2.36
N HIS A 256 -9.04 8.45 2.21
CA HIS A 256 -10.00 7.67 2.98
C HIS A 256 -11.23 7.29 2.14
N GLY A 257 -11.48 6.00 2.00
CA GLY A 257 -12.70 5.47 1.40
C GLY A 257 -13.87 5.60 2.38
N LEU A 258 -14.90 6.38 2.03
CA LEU A 258 -16.03 6.64 2.93
C LEU A 258 -16.92 5.40 3.17
N GLY A 259 -16.76 4.33 2.38
CA GLY A 259 -17.40 3.03 2.59
C GLY A 259 -16.62 2.11 3.53
N ASP A 260 -15.53 2.55 4.15
CA ASP A 260 -14.77 1.76 5.12
C ASP A 260 -15.64 1.43 6.34
N GLN A 261 -15.80 0.14 6.58
CA GLN A 261 -16.59 -0.36 7.72
C GLN A 261 -15.72 -0.64 8.95
N ALA A 262 -14.40 -0.72 8.80
CA ALA A 262 -13.48 -0.95 9.90
C ALA A 262 -13.10 0.37 10.60
N LEU A 263 -12.81 1.40 9.81
CA LEU A 263 -12.31 2.69 10.26
C LEU A 263 -13.25 3.81 9.76
N LEU A 264 -14.07 4.32 10.64
CA LEU A 264 -15.06 5.33 10.28
C LEU A 264 -14.41 6.72 10.05
N PRO A 265 -14.95 7.52 9.11
CA PRO A 265 -14.36 8.80 8.72
C PRO A 265 -14.34 9.84 9.84
N GLY A 266 -15.09 9.66 10.94
CA GLY A 266 -15.03 10.53 12.12
C GLY A 266 -13.63 10.65 12.70
N ALA A 267 -12.81 9.60 12.56
CA ALA A 267 -11.44 9.58 13.05
C ALA A 267 -10.48 10.55 12.30
N LEU A 268 -10.84 11.00 11.11
CA LEU A 268 -10.09 11.99 10.33
C LEU A 268 -10.13 13.39 10.95
N ASN A 269 -11.16 13.69 11.76
CA ASN A 269 -11.33 15.02 12.34
C ASN A 269 -10.17 15.38 13.26
N GLY A 270 -9.61 16.57 13.06
CA GLY A 270 -8.51 17.10 13.87
C GLY A 270 -7.12 16.60 13.44
N THR A 271 -6.98 15.78 12.41
CA THR A 271 -5.66 15.36 11.90
C THR A 271 -4.81 16.56 11.48
N TRP A 272 -5.42 17.60 10.91
CA TRP A 272 -4.73 18.85 10.51
C TRP A 272 -4.04 19.60 11.66
N ASP A 273 -4.46 19.41 12.92
CA ASP A 273 -3.82 20.01 14.09
C ASP A 273 -2.54 19.27 14.50
N LEU A 274 -2.33 18.05 13.95
CA LEU A 274 -1.22 17.13 14.26
C LEU A 274 -0.14 17.11 13.16
N VAL A 275 -0.31 17.90 12.11
CA VAL A 275 0.63 18.04 11.00
C VAL A 275 1.15 19.47 10.97
N GLU A 276 2.48 19.67 10.93
CA GLU A 276 3.10 21.00 10.93
C GLU A 276 3.21 21.61 9.53
N LYS A 277 3.29 20.77 8.49
CA LYS A 277 3.32 21.20 7.10
C LYS A 277 1.94 21.08 6.46
N ASP A 278 1.87 21.08 5.14
CA ASP A 278 0.62 20.95 4.41
C ASP A 278 0.01 19.54 4.58
N PHE A 279 -1.29 19.53 4.80
CA PHE A 279 -2.11 18.33 4.90
C PHE A 279 -3.14 18.33 3.78
N THR A 280 -3.08 17.31 2.92
CA THR A 280 -4.05 17.09 1.84
C THR A 280 -4.89 15.87 2.20
N LEU A 281 -6.20 16.05 2.35
CA LEU A 281 -7.15 14.97 2.59
C LEU A 281 -8.02 14.73 1.35
N VAL A 282 -8.08 13.48 0.91
CA VAL A 282 -8.92 13.03 -0.20
C VAL A 282 -9.89 11.96 0.31
N THR A 283 -11.16 12.31 0.41
CA THR A 283 -12.21 11.34 0.75
C THR A 283 -12.88 10.82 -0.52
N ILE A 284 -13.10 9.51 -0.61
CA ILE A 284 -13.60 8.87 -1.83
C ILE A 284 -14.92 8.15 -1.52
N PRO A 285 -16.07 8.73 -1.93
CA PRO A 285 -17.36 8.06 -1.84
C PRO A 285 -17.37 6.75 -2.64
N GLY A 286 -17.94 5.69 -2.07
CA GLY A 286 -18.05 4.39 -2.72
C GLY A 286 -16.81 3.49 -2.66
N ALA A 287 -15.64 4.01 -2.28
CA ALA A 287 -14.49 3.20 -1.96
C ALA A 287 -14.57 2.70 -0.51
N GLY A 288 -14.10 1.48 -0.27
CA GLY A 288 -14.04 0.87 1.05
C GLY A 288 -12.66 0.96 1.69
N HIS A 289 -12.34 -0.03 2.52
CA HIS A 289 -11.09 -0.10 3.27
C HIS A 289 -9.84 -0.18 2.36
N PHE A 290 -9.89 -0.94 1.28
CA PHE A 290 -8.76 -1.12 0.36
C PHE A 290 -8.79 -0.06 -0.75
N VAL A 291 -8.75 1.23 -0.37
CA VAL A 291 -8.92 2.37 -1.27
C VAL A 291 -7.92 2.40 -2.42
N GLN A 292 -6.69 1.90 -2.22
CA GLN A 292 -5.66 1.76 -3.26
C GLN A 292 -6.05 0.79 -4.38
N GLN A 293 -7.03 -0.08 -4.13
CA GLN A 293 -7.59 -1.00 -5.11
C GLN A 293 -8.98 -0.60 -5.58
N ASP A 294 -9.85 -0.17 -4.66
CA ASP A 294 -11.23 0.22 -4.97
C ASP A 294 -11.30 1.47 -5.86
N ALA A 295 -10.38 2.40 -5.69
CA ALA A 295 -10.28 3.66 -6.44
C ALA A 295 -8.87 3.87 -7.02
N SER A 296 -8.26 2.80 -7.54
CA SER A 296 -6.86 2.77 -7.92
C SER A 296 -6.43 3.89 -8.84
N ASP A 297 -7.23 4.24 -9.84
CA ASP A 297 -6.89 5.25 -10.85
C ASP A 297 -6.83 6.65 -10.22
N LEU A 298 -7.83 7.00 -9.40
CA LEU A 298 -7.87 8.26 -8.68
C LEU A 298 -6.73 8.37 -7.67
N VAL A 299 -6.50 7.30 -6.89
CA VAL A 299 -5.40 7.24 -5.91
C VAL A 299 -4.06 7.42 -6.63
N THR A 300 -3.82 6.67 -7.69
CA THR A 300 -2.56 6.70 -8.44
C THR A 300 -2.31 8.07 -9.08
N ALA A 301 -3.31 8.64 -9.75
CA ALA A 301 -3.18 9.95 -10.38
C ALA A 301 -2.91 11.04 -9.33
N THR A 302 -3.64 11.04 -8.21
CA THR A 302 -3.45 12.00 -7.13
C THR A 302 -2.07 11.87 -6.49
N MET A 303 -1.60 10.64 -6.22
CA MET A 303 -0.24 10.40 -5.71
C MET A 303 0.82 10.95 -6.67
N THR A 304 0.69 10.66 -7.96
CA THR A 304 1.63 11.11 -9.00
C THR A 304 1.72 12.64 -9.04
N ASP A 305 0.58 13.32 -9.11
CA ASP A 305 0.53 14.79 -9.14
C ASP A 305 1.04 15.43 -7.85
N TRP A 306 0.72 14.83 -6.70
CA TRP A 306 1.12 15.35 -5.40
C TRP A 306 2.64 15.21 -5.19
N LEU A 307 3.20 14.06 -5.57
CA LEU A 307 4.63 13.76 -5.50
C LEU A 307 5.45 14.64 -6.44
N ALA A 308 5.00 14.81 -7.69
CA ALA A 308 5.70 15.61 -8.70
C ALA A 308 5.92 17.08 -8.28
N ARG A 309 5.08 17.59 -7.38
CA ARG A 309 5.23 18.96 -6.83
C ARG A 309 6.15 19.07 -5.62
N ARG A 310 6.61 17.95 -5.03
CA ARG A 310 7.32 17.91 -3.74
C ARG A 310 8.63 17.15 -3.77
N ILE A 311 8.75 16.16 -4.62
CA ILE A 311 9.89 15.22 -4.64
C ILE A 311 10.57 15.31 -6.00
N HIS A 312 11.80 15.83 -6.02
CA HIS A 312 12.59 16.11 -7.23
C HIS A 312 13.91 15.37 -7.24
#